data_400b11cc9f73bf2ece9175fd8cbb7d02
#
_entry.id   400b11cc9f73bf2ece9175fd8cbb7d02
#
_cell.length_a   1.000
_cell.length_b   1.000
_cell.length_c   1.000
_cell.angle_alpha   90.00
_cell.angle_beta   90.00
_cell.angle_gamma   90.00
#
_symmetry.space_group_name_H-M   'P 1'
#
loop_
_entity.id
_entity.type
_entity.pdbx_description
1 polymer ?
#
loop_
_entity_poly.entity_id
_entity_poly.type
_entity_poly.pdbx_seq_one_letter_code
_entity_poly.pdbx_strand_id
1 'polypeptide(L)'
;MANIRGNDDDNRLFGTSLADVIRGLSGDDTIFGYQGNDSLYGGEGNDRIDAGHGHNRVWGGEGNDVILAGSGNDTIEAGSGNDVVRAGNGNNRITLGEGNDQATTGNGRDHIAAGEGNDVVRAGAGADTLLGGEGDDRLFGEAGNDRLVGHEGNDTLNGGAGNDTMTGGEGADVFVWNGGRDRITDFDSDDDRINLSHYARFDSFGDIRAAASQVGNNVVIRAGNDQLVIEDIRLGQLGDDDFIW
;
A
#
# COMPACT_ATOMS: atom_id res chain seq x y z
N MET A 1 15.22 27.20 11.88
CA MET A 1 14.32 27.26 10.71
C MET A 1 15.01 28.00 9.61
N ALA A 2 15.41 27.34 8.57
CA ALA A 2 15.94 27.95 7.35
C ALA A 2 14.83 27.98 6.29
N ASN A 3 14.95 28.88 5.33
CA ASN A 3 14.14 28.89 4.11
C ASN A 3 15.14 28.87 2.95
N ILE A 4 15.23 27.72 2.32
CA ILE A 4 16.22 27.41 1.28
C ILE A 4 15.48 27.26 -0.03
N ARG A 5 16.00 27.89 -1.07
CA ARG A 5 15.41 27.87 -2.40
C ARG A 5 16.47 27.64 -3.45
N GLY A 6 16.21 26.67 -4.31
CA GLY A 6 16.97 26.43 -5.53
C GLY A 6 16.60 27.39 -6.67
N ASN A 7 16.90 26.97 -7.86
CA ASN A 7 16.59 27.63 -9.11
C ASN A 7 16.12 26.58 -10.15
N ASP A 8 16.05 26.94 -11.41
CA ASP A 8 15.57 26.05 -12.47
C ASP A 8 16.66 25.11 -13.04
N ASP A 9 17.79 24.95 -12.35
CA ASP A 9 18.85 23.98 -12.65
C ASP A 9 18.87 22.87 -11.60
N ASP A 10 19.54 21.74 -11.87
CA ASP A 10 19.75 20.65 -10.91
C ASP A 10 20.50 21.14 -9.68
N ASN A 11 19.84 21.19 -8.56
CA ASN A 11 20.40 21.71 -7.33
C ASN A 11 20.74 20.62 -6.31
N ARG A 12 21.57 20.97 -5.34
CA ARG A 12 21.80 20.18 -4.14
C ARG A 12 21.58 21.05 -2.92
N LEU A 13 20.47 20.82 -2.22
CA LEU A 13 19.97 21.66 -1.14
C LEU A 13 20.09 20.95 0.21
N PHE A 14 20.55 21.67 1.23
CA PHE A 14 20.82 21.08 2.53
C PHE A 14 20.12 21.88 3.62
N GLY A 15 19.25 21.23 4.37
CA GLY A 15 18.62 21.74 5.58
C GLY A 15 19.59 21.85 6.76
N THR A 16 19.02 21.99 7.93
CA THR A 16 19.73 22.10 9.19
C THR A 16 19.28 20.98 10.16
N SER A 17 19.54 21.14 11.44
CA SER A 17 18.95 20.28 12.48
C SER A 17 17.66 20.84 13.10
N LEU A 18 17.05 21.82 12.45
CA LEU A 18 15.82 22.48 12.89
C LEU A 18 14.78 22.38 11.77
N ALA A 19 13.54 22.61 12.11
CA ALA A 19 12.46 22.65 11.12
C ALA A 19 12.78 23.67 10.01
N ASP A 20 12.78 23.20 8.76
CA ASP A 20 13.16 23.99 7.59
C ASP A 20 12.09 23.97 6.50
N VAL A 21 12.18 24.91 5.59
CA VAL A 21 11.41 24.94 4.35
C VAL A 21 12.37 24.96 3.18
N ILE A 22 12.36 23.91 2.34
CA ILE A 22 13.25 23.73 1.21
C ILE A 22 12.42 23.57 -0.06
N ARG A 23 12.80 24.29 -1.13
CA ARG A 23 12.16 24.22 -2.44
C ARG A 23 13.22 24.05 -3.52
N GLY A 24 13.12 22.98 -4.29
CA GLY A 24 13.95 22.73 -5.48
C GLY A 24 13.59 23.71 -6.60
N LEU A 25 12.43 23.68 -7.08
CA LEU A 25 11.73 24.38 -8.16
C LEU A 25 11.65 23.55 -9.44
N SER A 26 12.57 23.73 -10.41
CA SER A 26 12.65 22.90 -11.61
C SER A 26 14.06 22.33 -11.73
N GLY A 27 14.23 21.24 -12.45
CA GLY A 27 15.48 20.50 -12.55
C GLY A 27 15.48 19.26 -11.66
N ASP A 28 16.45 18.37 -11.87
CA ASP A 28 16.58 17.13 -11.07
C ASP A 28 17.31 17.44 -9.75
N ASP A 29 16.56 17.72 -8.71
CA ASP A 29 17.10 18.21 -7.45
C ASP A 29 17.48 17.08 -6.47
N THR A 30 18.42 17.38 -5.58
CA THR A 30 18.74 16.54 -4.41
C THR A 30 18.56 17.36 -3.13
N ILE A 31 17.59 16.99 -2.32
CA ILE A 31 17.18 17.72 -1.12
C ILE A 31 17.45 16.87 0.13
N PHE A 32 18.08 17.46 1.16
CA PHE A 32 18.31 16.84 2.46
C PHE A 32 17.73 17.70 3.58
N GLY A 33 16.71 17.17 4.29
CA GLY A 33 16.07 17.82 5.45
C GLY A 33 16.91 17.67 6.74
N TYR A 34 17.47 16.47 6.98
CA TYR A 34 18.22 16.01 8.15
C TYR A 34 17.37 15.77 9.39
N GLN A 35 17.34 16.69 10.33
CA GLN A 35 16.55 16.61 11.58
C GLN A 35 15.62 17.81 11.64
N GLY A 36 14.44 17.61 12.19
CA GLY A 36 13.45 18.67 12.30
C GLY A 36 12.12 18.22 11.73
N ASN A 37 11.13 19.09 11.83
CA ASN A 37 9.86 18.87 11.15
C ASN A 37 9.88 19.74 9.90
N ASP A 38 10.33 19.17 8.80
CA ASP A 38 10.65 19.90 7.59
C ASP A 38 9.48 19.94 6.61
N SER A 39 9.50 20.96 5.74
CA SER A 39 8.61 21.07 4.59
C SER A 39 9.45 21.13 3.33
N LEU A 40 9.43 20.04 2.55
CA LEU A 40 10.30 19.82 1.42
C LEU A 40 9.48 19.73 0.14
N TYR A 41 9.90 20.47 -0.86
CA TYR A 41 9.25 20.54 -2.16
C TYR A 41 10.31 20.28 -3.24
N GLY A 42 10.16 19.18 -3.99
CA GLY A 42 10.97 18.91 -5.19
C GLY A 42 10.65 19.93 -6.27
N GLY A 43 9.60 19.72 -6.99
CA GLY A 43 9.10 20.64 -7.99
C GLY A 43 8.84 19.99 -9.33
N GLU A 44 9.46 20.50 -10.39
CA GLU A 44 9.48 19.87 -11.71
C GLU A 44 10.82 19.14 -11.90
N GLY A 45 10.81 17.91 -12.34
CA GLY A 45 12.02 17.11 -12.56
C GLY A 45 12.05 15.83 -11.73
N ASN A 46 13.07 15.01 -11.90
CA ASN A 46 13.16 13.76 -11.15
C ASN A 46 13.97 13.98 -9.87
N ASP A 47 13.28 14.24 -8.79
CA ASP A 47 13.88 14.69 -7.55
C ASP A 47 14.30 13.53 -6.64
N ARG A 48 15.32 13.77 -5.86
CA ARG A 48 15.71 12.91 -4.75
C ARG A 48 15.60 13.68 -3.44
N ILE A 49 14.63 13.29 -2.61
CA ILE A 49 14.34 13.94 -1.33
C ILE A 49 14.64 12.99 -0.17
N ASP A 50 15.54 13.36 0.72
CA ASP A 50 15.83 12.69 1.98
C ASP A 50 15.42 13.62 3.12
N ALA A 51 14.23 13.37 3.68
CA ALA A 51 13.67 14.23 4.73
C ALA A 51 14.33 13.99 6.10
N GLY A 52 14.79 12.75 6.37
CA GLY A 52 15.54 12.43 7.56
C GLY A 52 14.67 12.12 8.79
N HIS A 53 14.91 12.80 9.91
CA HIS A 53 14.20 12.52 11.16
C HIS A 53 13.26 13.66 11.54
N GLY A 54 12.06 13.33 11.99
CA GLY A 54 11.06 14.30 12.43
C GLY A 54 9.71 14.05 11.76
N HIS A 55 8.76 14.95 11.98
CA HIS A 55 7.46 14.87 11.32
C HIS A 55 7.48 15.78 10.10
N ASN A 56 7.79 15.18 8.95
CA ASN A 56 8.05 15.92 7.73
C ASN A 56 6.79 16.04 6.86
N ARG A 57 6.78 17.06 6.03
CA ARG A 57 5.86 17.20 4.90
C ARG A 57 6.68 17.26 3.63
N VAL A 58 6.41 16.32 2.73
CA VAL A 58 7.17 16.17 1.48
C VAL A 58 6.22 16.21 0.30
N TRP A 59 6.57 17.01 -0.68
CA TRP A 59 5.95 17.06 -1.99
C TRP A 59 7.03 16.77 -3.03
N GLY A 60 6.88 15.68 -3.79
CA GLY A 60 7.74 15.35 -4.92
C GLY A 60 7.51 16.37 -6.03
N GLY A 61 6.41 16.25 -6.73
CA GLY A 61 5.99 17.20 -7.75
C GLY A 61 5.71 16.53 -9.09
N GLU A 62 6.31 17.05 -10.16
CA GLU A 62 6.24 16.44 -11.47
C GLU A 62 7.55 15.69 -11.78
N GLY A 63 7.47 14.46 -12.26
CA GLY A 63 8.63 13.64 -12.62
C GLY A 63 8.72 12.37 -11.78
N ASN A 64 9.77 11.58 -12.00
CA ASN A 64 9.92 10.31 -11.27
C ASN A 64 10.78 10.51 -10.03
N ASP A 65 10.13 10.67 -8.89
CA ASP A 65 10.76 11.07 -7.66
C ASP A 65 11.22 9.89 -6.79
N VAL A 66 12.26 10.13 -6.00
CA VAL A 66 12.72 9.20 -4.95
C VAL A 66 12.63 9.89 -3.60
N ILE A 67 11.66 9.51 -2.77
CA ILE A 67 11.39 10.12 -1.47
C ILE A 67 11.75 9.15 -0.35
N LEU A 68 12.63 9.59 0.57
CA LEU A 68 13.01 8.91 1.80
C LEU A 68 12.59 9.80 2.98
N ALA A 69 11.55 9.40 3.74
CA ALA A 69 11.07 10.26 4.83
C ALA A 69 11.71 9.95 6.20
N GLY A 70 12.17 8.70 6.40
CA GLY A 70 13.01 8.35 7.52
C GLY A 70 12.25 7.91 8.76
N SER A 71 12.22 8.70 9.80
CA SER A 71 11.48 8.34 11.03
C SER A 71 10.68 9.51 11.56
N GLY A 72 9.47 9.22 12.01
CA GLY A 72 8.48 10.18 12.46
C GLY A 72 7.17 9.97 11.75
N ASN A 73 6.17 10.76 12.06
CA ASN A 73 4.89 10.67 11.36
C ASN A 73 4.92 11.65 10.19
N ASP A 74 5.13 11.13 9.01
CA ASP A 74 5.35 11.93 7.83
C ASP A 74 4.07 12.04 6.98
N THR A 75 3.97 13.15 6.25
CA THR A 75 2.94 13.36 5.24
C THR A 75 3.63 13.56 3.90
N ILE A 76 3.32 12.71 2.94
CA ILE A 76 4.00 12.62 1.66
C ILE A 76 2.96 12.70 0.54
N GLU A 77 3.19 13.59 -0.41
CA GLU A 77 2.49 13.67 -1.69
C GLU A 77 3.57 13.53 -2.78
N ALA A 78 3.64 12.37 -3.46
CA ALA A 78 4.68 12.12 -4.44
C ALA A 78 4.43 12.92 -5.73
N GLY A 79 3.27 12.78 -6.33
CA GLY A 79 2.86 13.69 -7.41
C GLY A 79 2.49 13.01 -8.70
N SER A 80 3.16 13.37 -9.78
CA SER A 80 2.95 12.75 -11.08
C SER A 80 4.26 12.18 -11.62
N GLY A 81 4.19 10.97 -12.17
CA GLY A 81 5.34 10.19 -12.64
C GLY A 81 5.45 8.87 -11.90
N ASN A 82 6.49 8.10 -12.17
CA ASN A 82 6.65 6.81 -11.50
C ASN A 82 7.56 6.98 -10.27
N ASP A 83 6.95 7.08 -9.12
CA ASP A 83 7.62 7.47 -7.89
C ASP A 83 8.08 6.30 -7.03
N VAL A 84 9.10 6.53 -6.22
CA VAL A 84 9.57 5.56 -5.22
C VAL A 84 9.59 6.21 -3.84
N VAL A 85 8.64 5.83 -2.98
CA VAL A 85 8.52 6.33 -1.62
C VAL A 85 8.95 5.29 -0.59
N ARG A 86 9.86 5.68 0.31
CA ARG A 86 10.24 4.93 1.51
C ARG A 86 10.00 5.80 2.73
N ALA A 87 8.84 5.63 3.36
CA ALA A 87 8.45 6.49 4.47
C ALA A 87 9.13 6.13 5.79
N GLY A 88 9.56 4.87 5.96
CA GLY A 88 10.20 4.43 7.19
C GLY A 88 9.22 4.22 8.34
N ASN A 89 9.70 4.40 9.59
CA ASN A 89 8.87 4.13 10.77
C ASN A 89 8.09 5.36 11.23
N GLY A 90 6.89 5.13 11.74
CA GLY A 90 5.96 6.15 12.23
C GLY A 90 4.60 5.98 11.61
N ASN A 91 3.62 6.76 12.03
CA ASN A 91 2.30 6.72 11.44
C ASN A 91 2.28 7.69 10.25
N ASN A 92 2.49 7.17 9.06
CA ASN A 92 2.64 7.97 7.86
C ASN A 92 1.32 8.12 7.09
N ARG A 93 1.19 9.23 6.40
CA ARG A 93 0.14 9.48 5.44
C ARG A 93 0.77 9.75 4.07
N ILE A 94 0.46 8.90 3.10
CA ILE A 94 1.07 8.91 1.78
C ILE A 94 -0.01 8.97 0.71
N THR A 95 0.18 9.86 -0.25
CA THR A 95 -0.54 9.89 -1.52
C THR A 95 0.53 9.81 -2.61
N LEU A 96 0.47 8.80 -3.47
CA LEU A 96 1.45 8.61 -4.53
C LEU A 96 1.08 9.48 -5.73
N GLY A 97 -0.08 9.27 -6.34
CA GLY A 97 -0.60 10.20 -7.34
C GLY A 97 -0.86 9.57 -8.70
N GLU A 98 -0.24 10.11 -9.75
CA GLU A 98 -0.37 9.60 -11.11
C GLU A 98 0.90 8.84 -11.51
N GLY A 99 0.78 7.62 -12.01
CA GLY A 99 1.90 6.83 -12.51
C GLY A 99 2.01 5.46 -11.87
N ASN A 100 3.03 4.68 -12.25
CA ASN A 100 3.22 3.36 -11.65
C ASN A 100 4.21 3.45 -10.49
N ASP A 101 3.69 3.55 -9.30
CA ASP A 101 4.43 3.92 -8.11
C ASP A 101 4.87 2.74 -7.25
N GLN A 102 5.83 2.99 -6.37
CA GLN A 102 6.26 2.05 -5.36
C GLN A 102 6.33 2.72 -3.99
N ALA A 103 5.53 2.23 -3.03
CA ALA A 103 5.61 2.68 -1.65
C ALA A 103 6.03 1.55 -0.71
N THR A 104 6.90 1.89 0.25
CA THR A 104 7.23 1.01 1.37
C THR A 104 7.24 1.83 2.64
N THR A 105 6.50 1.36 3.66
CA THR A 105 6.55 1.92 5.02
C THR A 105 7.23 0.94 5.98
N GLY A 106 7.26 1.25 7.24
CA GLY A 106 7.93 0.45 8.27
C GLY A 106 6.98 0.03 9.38
N ASN A 107 7.30 0.40 10.62
CA ASN A 107 6.40 0.16 11.73
C ASN A 107 5.53 1.40 11.96
N GLY A 108 4.26 1.19 12.26
CA GLY A 108 3.32 2.26 12.58
C GLY A 108 1.97 2.00 11.96
N ARG A 109 1.05 2.91 12.19
CA ARG A 109 -0.24 2.87 11.49
C ARG A 109 -0.15 3.80 10.29
N ASP A 110 -0.04 3.23 9.13
CA ASP A 110 0.12 3.95 7.89
C ASP A 110 -1.20 4.07 7.13
N HIS A 111 -1.33 5.16 6.38
CA HIS A 111 -2.44 5.37 5.46
C HIS A 111 -1.86 5.72 4.10
N ILE A 112 -2.07 4.86 3.12
CA ILE A 112 -1.48 4.96 1.79
C ILE A 112 -2.60 4.95 0.76
N ALA A 113 -2.63 5.97 -0.08
CA ALA A 113 -3.45 6.03 -1.29
C ALA A 113 -2.48 6.05 -2.49
N ALA A 114 -2.54 5.02 -3.32
CA ALA A 114 -1.67 4.88 -4.45
C ALA A 114 -2.10 5.81 -5.59
N GLY A 115 -3.26 5.67 -6.16
CA GLY A 115 -3.80 6.70 -7.08
C GLY A 115 -4.12 6.15 -8.45
N GLU A 116 -3.52 6.72 -9.51
CA GLU A 116 -3.70 6.26 -10.87
C GLU A 116 -2.47 5.50 -11.33
N GLY A 117 -2.66 4.29 -11.88
CA GLY A 117 -1.58 3.47 -12.42
C GLY A 117 -1.43 2.12 -11.73
N ASN A 118 -0.45 1.34 -12.14
CA ASN A 118 -0.25 -0.01 -11.59
C ASN A 118 0.78 0.05 -10.47
N ASP A 119 0.32 0.11 -9.24
CA ASP A 119 1.11 0.42 -8.07
C ASP A 119 1.57 -0.80 -7.27
N VAL A 120 2.64 -0.63 -6.51
CA VAL A 120 3.11 -1.63 -5.56
C VAL A 120 3.27 -1.01 -4.17
N VAL A 121 2.43 -1.40 -3.23
CA VAL A 121 2.43 -0.88 -1.85
C VAL A 121 2.76 -1.97 -0.85
N ARG A 122 3.71 -1.70 0.08
CA ARG A 122 4.09 -2.55 1.21
C ARG A 122 4.04 -1.74 2.50
N ALA A 123 3.11 -2.09 3.39
CA ALA A 123 2.85 -1.28 4.59
C ALA A 123 3.71 -1.67 5.81
N GLY A 124 4.26 -2.89 5.84
CA GLY A 124 5.17 -3.31 6.89
C GLY A 124 4.47 -3.81 8.13
N ALA A 125 4.64 -3.15 9.25
CA ALA A 125 4.01 -3.61 10.49
C ALA A 125 3.16 -2.52 11.14
N GLY A 126 1.89 -2.84 11.38
CA GLY A 126 0.95 -1.88 11.93
C GLY A 126 -0.48 -2.32 11.84
N ALA A 127 -1.37 -1.38 11.87
CA ALA A 127 -2.75 -1.60 11.48
C ALA A 127 -3.04 -0.58 10.37
N ASP A 128 -2.72 -0.98 9.15
CA ASP A 128 -2.55 -0.10 8.03
C ASP A 128 -3.82 0.01 7.17
N THR A 129 -3.88 1.06 6.38
CA THR A 129 -4.94 1.24 5.38
C THR A 129 -4.30 1.53 4.05
N LEU A 130 -4.53 0.64 3.07
CA LEU A 130 -4.03 0.71 1.73
C LEU A 130 -5.21 0.86 0.77
N LEU A 131 -5.12 1.85 -0.09
CA LEU A 131 -6.05 2.12 -1.17
C LEU A 131 -5.25 2.08 -2.46
N GLY A 132 -5.60 1.18 -3.39
CA GLY A 132 -4.99 1.09 -4.71
C GLY A 132 -5.39 2.28 -5.56
N GLY A 133 -6.50 2.23 -6.19
CA GLY A 133 -7.05 3.32 -6.98
C GLY A 133 -7.45 2.86 -8.37
N GLU A 134 -6.93 3.51 -9.42
CA GLU A 134 -7.16 3.08 -10.79
C GLU A 134 -5.96 2.29 -11.28
N GLY A 135 -6.18 1.07 -11.81
CA GLY A 135 -5.14 0.23 -12.40
C GLY A 135 -4.91 -1.09 -11.66
N ASP A 136 -4.02 -1.93 -12.21
CA ASP A 136 -3.77 -3.26 -11.64
C ASP A 136 -2.74 -3.18 -10.51
N ASP A 137 -3.20 -3.11 -9.26
CA ASP A 137 -2.39 -2.86 -8.08
C ASP A 137 -1.90 -4.12 -7.36
N ARG A 138 -0.84 -3.96 -6.59
CA ARG A 138 -0.34 -4.97 -5.65
C ARG A 138 -0.21 -4.40 -4.26
N LEU A 139 -1.13 -4.77 -3.38
CA LEU A 139 -1.22 -4.28 -2.02
C LEU A 139 -0.79 -5.35 -1.03
N PHE A 140 0.20 -5.04 -0.18
CA PHE A 140 0.73 -5.92 0.86
C PHE A 140 0.62 -5.23 2.21
N GLY A 141 -0.26 -5.71 3.10
CA GLY A 141 -0.38 -5.26 4.50
C GLY A 141 0.82 -5.68 5.34
N GLU A 142 1.35 -6.88 5.08
CA GLU A 142 2.45 -7.57 5.75
C GLU A 142 2.09 -8.01 7.17
N ALA A 143 2.28 -7.22 8.22
CA ALA A 143 2.02 -7.66 9.60
C ALA A 143 1.15 -6.69 10.36
N GLY A 144 -0.03 -7.11 10.74
CA GLY A 144 -0.98 -6.25 11.44
C GLY A 144 -2.42 -6.68 11.25
N ASN A 145 -3.33 -5.80 11.56
CA ASN A 145 -4.72 -5.99 11.17
C ASN A 145 -5.06 -4.90 10.16
N ASP A 146 -4.91 -5.23 8.90
CA ASP A 146 -4.86 -4.27 7.83
C ASP A 146 -6.19 -4.17 7.07
N ARG A 147 -6.40 -3.03 6.45
CA ARG A 147 -7.48 -2.78 5.52
C ARG A 147 -6.91 -2.50 4.14
N LEU A 148 -7.21 -3.35 3.17
CA LEU A 148 -6.81 -3.23 1.78
C LEU A 148 -8.05 -3.01 0.92
N VAL A 149 -7.97 -2.07 -0.01
CA VAL A 149 -9.02 -1.78 -1.00
C VAL A 149 -8.34 -1.59 -2.36
N GLY A 150 -8.66 -2.45 -3.33
CA GLY A 150 -8.13 -2.36 -4.70
C GLY A 150 -8.73 -1.18 -5.45
N HIS A 151 -10.00 -1.08 -5.57
CA HIS A 151 -10.87 -0.16 -6.33
C HIS A 151 -11.07 -0.58 -7.78
N GLU A 152 -10.46 0.10 -8.80
CA GLU A 152 -10.65 -0.21 -10.23
C GLU A 152 -9.42 -0.93 -10.78
N GLY A 153 -9.61 -2.10 -11.38
CA GLY A 153 -8.52 -2.87 -11.99
C GLY A 153 -8.44 -4.32 -11.49
N ASN A 154 -7.45 -5.06 -11.98
CA ASN A 154 -7.26 -6.45 -11.55
C ASN A 154 -6.19 -6.52 -10.46
N ASP A 155 -6.62 -6.41 -9.23
CA ASP A 155 -5.76 -6.20 -8.09
C ASP A 155 -5.23 -7.49 -7.46
N THR A 156 -4.11 -7.38 -6.77
CA THR A 156 -3.61 -8.43 -5.88
C THR A 156 -3.54 -7.91 -4.46
N LEU A 157 -4.41 -8.42 -3.59
CA LEU A 157 -4.51 -8.03 -2.19
C LEU A 157 -3.95 -9.13 -1.30
N ASN A 158 -2.92 -8.82 -0.54
CA ASN A 158 -2.28 -9.72 0.41
C ASN A 158 -2.26 -9.06 1.79
N GLY A 159 -3.17 -9.47 2.68
CA GLY A 159 -3.23 -8.94 4.05
C GLY A 159 -1.97 -9.24 4.84
N GLY A 160 -1.43 -10.44 4.71
CA GLY A 160 -0.25 -10.86 5.44
C GLY A 160 -0.57 -11.60 6.72
N ALA A 161 0.13 -11.26 7.79
CA ALA A 161 -0.10 -11.86 9.10
C ALA A 161 -0.98 -10.97 9.97
N GLY A 162 -2.15 -11.47 10.36
CA GLY A 162 -3.07 -10.71 11.20
C GLY A 162 -4.53 -11.05 10.96
N ASN A 163 -5.39 -10.10 11.20
CA ASN A 163 -6.81 -10.27 10.87
C ASN A 163 -7.18 -9.12 9.93
N ASP A 164 -7.16 -9.40 8.65
CA ASP A 164 -7.20 -8.39 7.62
C ASP A 164 -8.59 -8.27 7.00
N THR A 165 -8.87 -7.12 6.42
CA THR A 165 -10.09 -6.87 5.66
C THR A 165 -9.71 -6.42 4.27
N MET A 166 -10.14 -7.17 3.26
CA MET A 166 -9.84 -6.96 1.86
C MET A 166 -11.13 -6.70 1.08
N THR A 167 -11.08 -5.70 0.24
CA THR A 167 -12.12 -5.31 -0.71
C THR A 167 -11.44 -5.21 -2.07
N GLY A 168 -11.84 -6.00 -3.05
CA GLY A 168 -11.28 -5.98 -4.40
C GLY A 168 -11.71 -4.72 -5.15
N GLY A 169 -12.96 -4.63 -5.46
CA GLY A 169 -13.55 -3.53 -6.21
C GLY A 169 -14.07 -3.99 -7.56
N GLU A 170 -13.78 -3.21 -8.61
CA GLU A 170 -14.11 -3.57 -9.98
C GLU A 170 -12.94 -4.28 -10.64
N GLY A 171 -13.17 -5.46 -11.24
CA GLY A 171 -12.17 -6.21 -11.98
C GLY A 171 -12.03 -7.66 -11.53
N ALA A 172 -10.98 -8.31 -11.97
CA ALA A 172 -10.68 -9.70 -11.65
C ALA A 172 -9.58 -9.78 -10.59
N ASP A 173 -9.97 -9.78 -9.33
CA ASP A 173 -9.06 -9.61 -8.21
C ASP A 173 -8.49 -10.93 -7.68
N VAL A 174 -7.31 -10.84 -7.09
CA VAL A 174 -6.67 -11.96 -6.41
C VAL A 174 -6.48 -11.66 -4.92
N PHE A 175 -7.23 -12.35 -4.08
CA PHE A 175 -7.10 -12.29 -2.63
C PHE A 175 -6.15 -13.37 -2.13
N VAL A 176 -5.04 -12.98 -1.51
CA VAL A 176 -4.05 -13.92 -0.96
C VAL A 176 -4.34 -14.18 0.50
N TRP A 177 -4.77 -15.40 0.83
CA TRP A 177 -4.97 -15.84 2.21
C TRP A 177 -3.77 -16.65 2.70
N ASN A 178 -3.03 -16.12 3.65
CA ASN A 178 -1.77 -16.68 4.15
C ASN A 178 -1.62 -16.72 5.67
N GLY A 179 -2.68 -16.48 6.42
CA GLY A 179 -2.75 -16.61 7.89
C GLY A 179 -3.81 -15.73 8.51
N GLY A 180 -4.12 -15.97 9.78
CA GLY A 180 -5.00 -15.14 10.57
C GLY A 180 -6.50 -15.35 10.38
N ARG A 181 -7.27 -14.32 10.71
CA ARG A 181 -8.72 -14.31 10.54
C ARG A 181 -9.12 -13.18 9.61
N ASP A 182 -9.11 -13.50 8.33
CA ASP A 182 -9.31 -12.51 7.30
C ASP A 182 -10.74 -12.48 6.78
N ARG A 183 -11.06 -11.39 6.14
CA ARG A 183 -12.37 -11.11 5.56
C ARG A 183 -12.21 -10.54 4.17
N ILE A 184 -12.91 -11.12 3.20
CA ILE A 184 -13.17 -10.55 1.87
C ILE A 184 -14.60 -10.04 1.86
N THR A 185 -14.79 -8.79 1.44
CA THR A 185 -16.08 -8.09 1.63
C THR A 185 -16.96 -8.03 0.39
N ASP A 186 -16.41 -8.30 -0.80
CA ASP A 186 -17.07 -8.08 -2.08
C ASP A 186 -16.72 -9.12 -3.17
N PHE A 187 -16.33 -10.32 -2.78
CA PHE A 187 -15.90 -11.40 -3.69
C PHE A 187 -16.92 -11.69 -4.80
N ASP A 188 -16.52 -11.54 -6.04
CA ASP A 188 -17.28 -11.95 -7.23
C ASP A 188 -16.76 -13.28 -7.77
N SER A 189 -17.59 -14.34 -7.67
CA SER A 189 -17.21 -15.68 -8.11
C SER A 189 -17.10 -15.85 -9.63
N ASP A 190 -17.49 -14.85 -10.42
CA ASP A 190 -17.37 -14.90 -11.88
C ASP A 190 -15.98 -14.39 -12.33
N ASP A 191 -15.36 -13.48 -11.56
CA ASP A 191 -14.12 -12.80 -11.95
C ASP A 191 -12.98 -13.00 -10.96
N ASP A 192 -13.25 -13.03 -9.65
CA ASP A 192 -12.24 -13.03 -8.59
C ASP A 192 -11.67 -14.41 -8.27
N ARG A 193 -10.47 -14.40 -7.63
CA ARG A 193 -9.81 -15.63 -7.17
C ARG A 193 -9.19 -15.50 -5.78
N ILE A 194 -9.20 -16.60 -5.05
CA ILE A 194 -8.55 -16.73 -3.75
C ILE A 194 -7.29 -17.58 -3.88
N ASN A 195 -6.14 -17.02 -3.61
CA ASN A 195 -4.86 -17.72 -3.62
C ASN A 195 -4.62 -18.41 -2.27
N LEU A 196 -4.55 -19.73 -2.30
CA LEU A 196 -4.37 -20.62 -1.15
C LEU A 196 -3.02 -21.32 -1.15
N SER A 197 -2.09 -20.94 -2.02
CA SER A 197 -0.77 -21.60 -2.19
C SER A 197 0.05 -21.69 -0.90
N HIS A 198 -0.28 -20.88 0.11
CA HIS A 198 0.31 -20.96 1.45
C HIS A 198 -0.15 -22.19 2.24
N TYR A 199 -1.32 -22.74 1.93
CA TYR A 199 -1.92 -23.85 2.68
C TYR A 199 -1.78 -25.18 1.94
N ALA A 200 -0.69 -25.90 2.14
CA ALA A 200 -0.44 -27.21 1.53
C ALA A 200 -1.50 -28.29 1.81
N ARG A 201 -2.46 -28.03 2.70
CA ARG A 201 -3.60 -28.92 2.98
C ARG A 201 -4.75 -28.77 2.00
N PHE A 202 -4.77 -27.69 1.23
CA PHE A 202 -5.77 -27.42 0.22
C PHE A 202 -5.12 -27.64 -1.15
N ASP A 203 -5.35 -28.80 -1.73
CA ASP A 203 -4.85 -29.17 -3.06
C ASP A 203 -5.99 -29.49 -4.05
N SER A 204 -7.23 -29.31 -3.59
CA SER A 204 -8.45 -29.51 -4.38
C SER A 204 -9.63 -28.71 -3.82
N PHE A 205 -10.58 -28.43 -4.68
CA PHE A 205 -11.87 -27.84 -4.25
C PHE A 205 -12.63 -28.72 -3.25
N GLY A 206 -12.39 -30.04 -3.30
CA GLY A 206 -12.93 -30.99 -2.33
C GLY A 206 -12.49 -30.69 -0.90
N ASP A 207 -11.23 -30.28 -0.70
CA ASP A 207 -10.69 -29.92 0.60
C ASP A 207 -11.28 -28.63 1.11
N ILE A 208 -11.46 -27.64 0.21
CA ILE A 208 -12.15 -26.39 0.55
C ILE A 208 -13.59 -26.66 0.99
N ARG A 209 -14.34 -27.46 0.24
CA ARG A 209 -15.72 -27.81 0.62
C ARG A 209 -15.80 -28.54 1.96
N ALA A 210 -14.80 -29.33 2.30
CA ALA A 210 -14.73 -30.01 3.59
C ALA A 210 -14.39 -29.05 4.74
N ALA A 211 -13.65 -27.98 4.48
CA ALA A 211 -13.23 -26.98 5.45
C ALA A 211 -14.19 -25.79 5.54
N ALA A 212 -15.07 -25.61 4.56
CA ALA A 212 -16.01 -24.51 4.45
C ALA A 212 -17.33 -24.78 5.15
N SER A 213 -17.98 -23.71 5.60
CA SER A 213 -19.34 -23.73 6.16
C SER A 213 -20.09 -22.45 5.80
N GLN A 214 -21.42 -22.60 5.51
CA GLN A 214 -22.30 -21.45 5.37
C GLN A 214 -22.67 -20.91 6.75
N VAL A 215 -22.44 -19.62 7.00
CA VAL A 215 -22.80 -18.92 8.24
C VAL A 215 -23.56 -17.65 7.89
N GLY A 216 -24.88 -17.73 7.98
CA GLY A 216 -25.74 -16.64 7.50
C GLY A 216 -25.58 -16.45 5.98
N ASN A 217 -25.22 -15.25 5.56
CA ASN A 217 -24.94 -14.95 4.16
C ASN A 217 -23.50 -15.21 3.74
N ASN A 218 -22.61 -15.57 4.67
CA ASN A 218 -21.17 -15.65 4.44
C ASN A 218 -20.70 -17.10 4.32
N VAL A 219 -19.64 -17.33 3.57
CA VAL A 219 -18.88 -18.57 3.60
C VAL A 219 -17.69 -18.41 4.53
N VAL A 220 -17.46 -19.40 5.39
CA VAL A 220 -16.35 -19.44 6.33
C VAL A 220 -15.50 -20.66 6.07
N ILE A 221 -14.26 -20.45 5.66
CA ILE A 221 -13.23 -21.49 5.44
C ILE A 221 -12.28 -21.53 6.64
N ARG A 222 -11.91 -22.73 7.11
CA ARG A 222 -11.01 -22.88 8.26
C ARG A 222 -9.79 -23.73 7.95
N ALA A 223 -8.61 -23.21 8.33
CA ALA A 223 -7.33 -23.91 8.20
C ALA A 223 -6.59 -23.91 9.55
N GLY A 224 -6.92 -24.87 10.42
CA GLY A 224 -6.39 -24.90 11.79
C GLY A 224 -6.95 -23.76 12.63
N ASN A 225 -6.10 -22.80 13.04
CA ASN A 225 -6.51 -21.60 13.78
C ASN A 225 -6.91 -20.46 12.87
N ASP A 226 -6.56 -20.53 11.60
CA ASP A 226 -6.84 -19.50 10.61
C ASP A 226 -8.25 -19.63 10.05
N GLN A 227 -8.80 -18.51 9.66
CA GLN A 227 -10.17 -18.42 9.16
C GLN A 227 -10.27 -17.35 8.07
N LEU A 228 -10.84 -17.73 6.93
CA LEU A 228 -11.27 -16.78 5.92
C LEU A 228 -12.80 -16.66 5.95
N VAL A 229 -13.29 -15.44 5.98
CA VAL A 229 -14.70 -15.11 5.84
C VAL A 229 -14.90 -14.43 4.49
N ILE A 230 -15.72 -15.01 3.63
CA ILE A 230 -16.13 -14.41 2.36
C ILE A 230 -17.57 -13.95 2.57
N GLU A 231 -17.80 -12.65 2.47
CA GLU A 231 -19.10 -12.06 2.76
C GLU A 231 -20.06 -12.18 1.58
N ASP A 232 -21.33 -12.19 1.89
CA ASP A 232 -22.48 -12.14 0.98
C ASP A 232 -22.45 -13.13 -0.19
N ILE A 233 -21.83 -14.31 0.01
CA ILE A 233 -21.78 -15.39 -0.97
C ILE A 233 -22.37 -16.70 -0.42
N ARG A 234 -22.91 -17.53 -1.29
CA ARG A 234 -23.37 -18.89 -0.95
C ARG A 234 -22.29 -19.92 -1.28
N LEU A 235 -22.11 -20.92 -0.40
CA LEU A 235 -21.16 -22.01 -0.61
C LEU A 235 -21.38 -22.74 -1.95
N GLY A 236 -22.58 -22.75 -2.45
CA GLY A 236 -22.89 -23.39 -3.75
C GLY A 236 -22.53 -22.54 -4.98
N GLN A 237 -22.12 -21.29 -4.80
CA GLN A 237 -21.61 -20.43 -5.88
C GLN A 237 -20.12 -20.63 -6.08
N LEU A 238 -19.39 -21.07 -5.04
CA LEU A 238 -17.95 -21.35 -5.15
C LEU A 238 -17.68 -22.62 -5.96
N GLY A 239 -16.73 -22.53 -6.88
CA GLY A 239 -16.22 -23.57 -7.75
C GLY A 239 -14.69 -23.75 -7.65
N ASP A 240 -14.14 -24.64 -8.46
CA ASP A 240 -12.71 -24.89 -8.53
C ASP A 240 -11.94 -23.70 -9.11
N ASP A 241 -12.60 -22.97 -10.03
CA ASP A 241 -12.03 -21.83 -10.74
C ASP A 241 -11.80 -20.61 -9.86
N ASP A 242 -12.48 -20.54 -8.68
CA ASP A 242 -12.32 -19.43 -7.73
C ASP A 242 -11.03 -19.54 -6.91
N PHE A 243 -10.25 -20.63 -7.06
CA PHE A 243 -9.10 -20.87 -6.20
C PHE A 243 -7.80 -21.09 -6.99
N ILE A 244 -6.71 -20.52 -6.45
CA ILE A 244 -5.33 -20.74 -6.90
C ILE A 244 -4.62 -21.58 -5.82
N TRP A 245 -4.05 -22.73 -6.25
CA TRP A 245 -3.39 -23.75 -5.42
C TRP A 245 -1.88 -23.57 -5.32
#